data_ddebf4fc76ab49464e5df85e1009d2b2
#
_entry.id   ddebf4fc76ab49464e5df85e1009d2b2
#
_cell.length_a   1.000
_cell.length_b   1.000
_cell.length_c   1.000
_cell.angle_alpha   90.00
_cell.angle_beta   90.00
_cell.angle_gamma   90.00
#
_symmetry.space_group_name_H-M   'P 1'
#
loop_
_entity.id
_entity.type
_entity.pdbx_description
1 polymer ?
#
loop_
_entity_poly.entity_id
_entity_poly.type
_entity_poly.pdbx_seq_one_letter_code
_entity_poly.pdbx_strand_id
1 'polypeptide(L)'
;MEICSRFTGMERKDGAFLLHTDNADIKVCFVTDEIVRVRASFDHELAEESYVLMTTAWEDRMDELFKGERTRVEPFAAELTEDDSTLTFATGKVTLVVDKDPINFKLLAADGSELYSTLPGNPFVKDANNRVVAYSRMKEDDCFYGFGEKTGLLDKNKTFQRERATDAMGYDAEKMDTLYKHIPFYIRLDRDTHKAVGVFYHNFYESVFNMGCEKSNYWPRYTYFQADGGDLDCFLIGGDTIARIVDNYTLLTGRPALLPKRALGYQGSSMYYPELEKDSDDAVLGFIDTIKEEGFPIDGFHLSSGYTSQNNKRCVFTWNTDRFKDPSAYFHAMNEKHAQNVPNVKPGVLLCNPRFDEFNADDVFVKDSKNPETYGVGKWWGGDGAFWDFTKPEGRAAWKKYLTESIIAVGTDSVWNDNCEYDSLMDKDCTCDFDGKGGTIGQLKPLMSTLMCKVGADAVVEHNAKARPYMVCRSGSAGIQRYAQTWCGDNYTSWKSLKYNIPIITGM
;
A
#
# COMPACT_ATOMS: atom_id res chain seq x y z
N MET A 1 24.89 -15.08 -8.17
CA MET A 1 23.95 -15.48 -7.12
C MET A 1 24.70 -15.46 -5.81
N GLU A 2 24.25 -14.64 -4.88
CA GLU A 2 24.80 -14.49 -3.53
C GLU A 2 23.82 -15.12 -2.56
N ILE A 3 24.30 -15.96 -1.66
CA ILE A 3 23.47 -16.68 -0.68
C ILE A 3 24.02 -16.35 0.69
N CYS A 4 23.13 -15.92 1.57
CA CYS A 4 23.46 -15.77 2.98
C CYS A 4 23.48 -17.15 3.62
N SER A 5 24.67 -17.78 3.76
CA SER A 5 24.77 -19.19 4.16
C SER A 5 25.37 -19.41 5.55
N ARG A 6 26.25 -18.52 6.01
CA ARG A 6 27.01 -18.70 7.24
C ARG A 6 27.19 -17.39 8.01
N PHE A 7 26.98 -17.43 9.31
CA PHE A 7 27.29 -16.36 10.26
C PHE A 7 28.81 -16.19 10.40
N THR A 8 29.31 -14.96 10.42
CA THR A 8 30.71 -14.62 10.57
C THR A 8 31.01 -13.74 11.79
N GLY A 9 30.02 -13.03 12.31
CA GLY A 9 30.17 -12.16 13.47
C GLY A 9 28.92 -11.36 13.79
N MET A 10 28.93 -10.70 14.93
CA MET A 10 27.82 -9.85 15.37
C MET A 10 28.35 -8.63 16.11
N GLU A 11 27.69 -7.48 15.92
CA GLU A 11 27.85 -6.31 16.77
C GLU A 11 26.48 -5.79 17.25
N ARG A 12 26.49 -5.07 18.37
CA ARG A 12 25.31 -4.38 18.87
C ARG A 12 25.44 -2.90 18.57
N LYS A 13 24.44 -2.33 17.86
CA LYS A 13 24.43 -0.94 17.46
C LYS A 13 23.03 -0.37 17.56
N ASP A 14 22.88 0.79 18.20
CA ASP A 14 21.63 1.54 18.31
C ASP A 14 20.42 0.69 18.77
N GLY A 15 20.66 -0.18 19.78
CA GLY A 15 19.63 -1.08 20.32
C GLY A 15 19.25 -2.26 19.42
N ALA A 16 19.85 -2.38 18.24
CA ALA A 16 19.70 -3.51 17.33
C ALA A 16 20.96 -4.38 17.31
N PHE A 17 20.86 -5.57 16.69
CA PHE A 17 21.95 -6.49 16.47
C PHE A 17 22.26 -6.54 14.96
N LEU A 18 23.49 -6.27 14.60
CA LEU A 18 23.98 -6.41 13.22
C LEU A 18 24.75 -7.73 13.12
N LEU A 19 24.16 -8.68 12.41
CA LEU A 19 24.78 -9.98 12.13
C LEU A 19 25.49 -9.89 10.79
N HIS A 20 26.78 -10.22 10.78
CA HIS A 20 27.58 -10.33 9.56
C HIS A 20 27.52 -11.75 9.05
N THR A 21 27.36 -11.89 7.74
CA THR A 21 27.38 -13.18 7.07
C THR A 21 28.38 -13.18 5.93
N ASP A 22 28.48 -14.29 5.21
CA ASP A 22 29.37 -14.43 4.07
C ASP A 22 29.04 -13.51 2.90
N ASN A 23 27.75 -13.07 2.72
CA ASN A 23 27.33 -12.27 1.57
C ASN A 23 26.35 -11.13 1.90
N ALA A 24 25.95 -10.95 3.15
CA ALA A 24 25.00 -9.91 3.53
C ALA A 24 25.19 -9.46 4.98
N ASP A 25 24.78 -8.24 5.28
CA ASP A 25 24.56 -7.81 6.64
C ASP A 25 23.08 -7.94 7.01
N ILE A 26 22.82 -8.49 8.21
CA ILE A 26 21.47 -8.72 8.69
C ILE A 26 21.22 -7.94 9.96
N LYS A 27 20.34 -6.97 9.92
CA LYS A 27 19.89 -6.22 11.09
C LYS A 27 18.71 -6.91 11.74
N VAL A 28 18.84 -7.23 13.04
CA VAL A 28 17.76 -7.75 13.89
C VAL A 28 17.39 -6.70 14.91
N CYS A 29 16.13 -6.29 14.92
CA CYS A 29 15.59 -5.27 15.84
C CYS A 29 14.24 -5.74 16.38
N PHE A 30 14.07 -5.70 17.68
CA PHE A 30 12.78 -5.96 18.34
C PHE A 30 12.06 -4.62 18.51
N VAL A 31 11.01 -4.39 17.72
CA VAL A 31 10.20 -3.17 17.84
C VAL A 31 9.33 -3.22 19.10
N THR A 32 8.80 -4.40 19.41
CA THR A 32 8.09 -4.72 20.67
C THR A 32 8.49 -6.12 21.12
N ASP A 33 7.91 -6.60 22.21
CA ASP A 33 8.06 -7.98 22.69
C ASP A 33 7.42 -9.04 21.77
N GLU A 34 6.61 -8.62 20.79
CA GLU A 34 5.94 -9.50 19.79
C GLU A 34 6.33 -9.22 18.36
N ILE A 35 7.05 -8.12 18.05
CA ILE A 35 7.40 -7.72 16.69
C ILE A 35 8.92 -7.72 16.51
N VAL A 36 9.40 -8.58 15.63
CA VAL A 36 10.82 -8.71 15.27
C VAL A 36 11.03 -8.29 13.83
N ARG A 37 11.95 -7.36 13.57
CA ARG A 37 12.43 -7.01 12.24
C ARG A 37 13.71 -7.78 11.97
N VAL A 38 13.75 -8.51 10.84
CA VAL A 38 14.94 -9.17 10.31
C VAL A 38 15.15 -8.59 8.90
N ARG A 39 16.20 -7.81 8.74
CA ARG A 39 16.50 -7.14 7.47
C ARG A 39 17.85 -7.56 6.94
N ALA A 40 17.88 -8.22 5.78
CA ALA A 40 19.08 -8.60 5.07
C ALA A 40 19.37 -7.63 3.91
N SER A 41 20.56 -7.05 3.90
CA SER A 41 21.07 -6.19 2.83
C SER A 41 22.33 -6.80 2.22
N PHE A 42 22.29 -7.02 0.92
CA PHE A 42 23.43 -7.53 0.14
C PHE A 42 24.35 -6.39 -0.34
N ASP A 43 23.90 -5.17 -0.25
CA ASP A 43 24.68 -3.97 -0.60
C ASP A 43 25.38 -3.37 0.64
N HIS A 44 25.14 -3.98 1.83
CA HIS A 44 25.65 -3.52 3.13
C HIS A 44 25.12 -2.12 3.54
N GLU A 45 24.11 -1.61 2.83
CA GLU A 45 23.40 -0.37 3.16
C GLU A 45 22.08 -0.72 3.83
N LEU A 46 21.79 -0.10 4.96
CA LEU A 46 20.60 -0.34 5.77
C LEU A 46 19.82 0.96 5.92
N ALA A 47 19.30 1.48 4.79
CA ALA A 47 18.49 2.69 4.77
C ALA A 47 17.16 2.51 5.51
N GLU A 48 16.77 3.47 6.36
CA GLU A 48 15.65 3.32 7.28
C GLU A 48 14.37 4.05 6.85
N GLU A 49 14.42 4.81 5.76
CA GLU A 49 13.32 5.64 5.29
C GLU A 49 12.06 4.82 4.98
N SER A 50 10.93 5.21 5.55
CA SER A 50 9.66 4.53 5.36
C SER A 50 8.47 5.48 5.32
N TYR A 51 7.65 5.40 4.27
CA TYR A 51 6.32 6.02 4.21
C TYR A 51 5.22 5.18 4.87
N VAL A 52 5.55 3.98 5.36
CA VAL A 52 4.57 2.99 5.81
C VAL A 52 4.61 2.79 7.31
N LEU A 53 5.81 2.78 7.92
CA LEU A 53 5.97 2.43 9.32
C LEU A 53 5.63 3.61 10.23
N MET A 54 4.66 3.40 11.12
CA MET A 54 4.17 4.41 12.07
C MET A 54 4.65 4.16 13.49
N THR A 55 5.14 2.96 13.79
CA THR A 55 5.89 2.68 15.01
C THR A 55 7.30 2.26 14.61
N THR A 56 8.30 3.06 15.00
CA THR A 56 9.71 2.84 14.66
C THR A 56 10.61 2.92 15.88
N ALA A 57 11.66 2.11 15.89
CA ALA A 57 12.72 2.14 16.90
C ALA A 57 13.99 2.82 16.39
N TRP A 58 13.90 3.60 15.34
CA TRP A 58 14.98 4.35 14.69
C TRP A 58 14.43 5.66 14.11
N GLU A 59 15.31 6.60 13.83
CA GLU A 59 14.99 7.85 13.15
C GLU A 59 15.20 7.73 11.64
N ASP A 60 14.33 8.36 10.86
CA ASP A 60 14.50 8.53 9.43
C ASP A 60 14.01 9.92 8.96
N ARG A 61 14.34 10.31 7.73
CA ARG A 61 13.97 11.62 7.19
C ARG A 61 12.45 11.83 7.02
N MET A 62 11.65 10.77 7.10
CA MET A 62 10.17 10.85 7.01
C MET A 62 9.52 11.28 8.34
N ASP A 63 10.28 11.44 9.43
CA ASP A 63 9.74 11.83 10.73
C ASP A 63 9.04 13.19 10.70
N GLU A 64 9.54 14.13 9.89
CA GLU A 64 8.87 15.44 9.74
C GLU A 64 7.55 15.34 8.97
N LEU A 65 7.49 14.49 7.92
CA LEU A 65 6.25 14.24 7.16
C LEU A 65 5.16 13.61 8.03
N PHE A 66 5.54 12.75 8.98
CA PHE A 66 4.62 12.01 9.85
C PHE A 66 4.59 12.55 11.28
N LYS A 67 4.96 13.79 11.48
CA LYS A 67 4.94 14.44 12.78
C LYS A 67 3.55 14.44 13.41
N GLY A 68 3.44 13.86 14.60
CA GLY A 68 2.17 13.67 15.29
C GLY A 68 1.39 12.40 14.91
N GLU A 69 1.81 11.69 13.85
CA GLU A 69 1.25 10.40 13.45
C GLU A 69 2.17 9.23 13.86
N ARG A 70 3.48 9.41 13.67
CA ARG A 70 4.49 8.39 13.97
C ARG A 70 4.83 8.35 15.45
N THR A 71 4.92 7.15 16.01
CA THR A 71 5.34 6.91 17.39
C THR A 71 6.75 6.34 17.40
N ARG A 72 7.66 7.03 18.11
CA ARG A 72 8.98 6.52 18.40
C ARG A 72 8.94 5.64 19.64
N VAL A 73 9.52 4.45 19.58
CA VAL A 73 9.71 3.54 20.68
C VAL A 73 11.20 3.25 20.89
N GLU A 74 11.59 2.92 22.10
CA GLU A 74 12.89 2.33 22.35
C GLU A 74 12.89 0.89 21.84
N PRO A 75 13.97 0.41 21.18
CA PRO A 75 14.09 -0.99 20.80
C PRO A 75 13.88 -1.89 22.01
N PHE A 76 13.00 -2.89 21.90
CA PHE A 76 12.76 -3.80 23.01
C PHE A 76 14.04 -4.60 23.31
N ALA A 77 14.44 -4.62 24.57
CA ALA A 77 15.66 -5.30 25.01
C ALA A 77 15.42 -6.82 25.13
N ALA A 78 15.66 -7.56 24.04
CA ALA A 78 15.64 -9.01 24.08
C ALA A 78 16.86 -9.55 24.83
N GLU A 79 16.65 -10.60 25.63
CA GLU A 79 17.75 -11.34 26.27
C GLU A 79 18.48 -12.17 25.24
N LEU A 80 19.80 -11.94 25.10
CA LEU A 80 20.66 -12.68 24.19
C LEU A 80 21.42 -13.76 24.95
N THR A 81 21.29 -15.00 24.49
CA THR A 81 22.19 -16.10 24.81
C THR A 81 22.88 -16.61 23.55
N GLU A 82 24.15 -16.98 23.68
CA GLU A 82 24.98 -17.43 22.56
C GLU A 82 25.71 -18.71 22.96
N ASP A 83 25.72 -19.68 22.05
CA ASP A 83 26.55 -20.86 22.12
C ASP A 83 27.33 -21.06 20.80
N ASP A 84 28.05 -22.18 20.68
CA ASP A 84 28.88 -22.46 19.50
C ASP A 84 28.05 -22.53 18.20
N SER A 85 26.76 -22.87 18.27
CA SER A 85 25.90 -23.19 17.14
C SER A 85 24.78 -22.18 16.92
N THR A 86 24.37 -21.43 17.97
CA THR A 86 23.17 -20.58 17.92
C THR A 86 23.35 -19.22 18.57
N LEU A 87 22.54 -18.26 18.10
CA LEU A 87 22.19 -17.03 18.81
C LEU A 87 20.71 -17.11 19.16
N THR A 88 20.35 -16.87 20.42
CA THR A 88 18.96 -16.91 20.90
C THR A 88 18.59 -15.57 21.50
N PHE A 89 17.54 -14.92 20.97
CA PHE A 89 17.03 -13.64 21.42
C PHE A 89 15.63 -13.84 21.98
N ALA A 90 15.45 -13.74 23.28
CA ALA A 90 14.16 -13.96 23.97
C ALA A 90 13.55 -12.66 24.46
N THR A 91 12.24 -12.47 24.20
CA THR A 91 11.47 -11.33 24.72
C THR A 91 10.51 -11.74 25.84
N GLY A 92 10.30 -13.03 26.06
CA GLY A 92 9.26 -13.58 26.93
C GLY A 92 7.91 -13.83 26.21
N LYS A 93 7.66 -13.18 25.07
CA LYS A 93 6.51 -13.43 24.18
C LYS A 93 6.90 -14.24 22.94
N VAL A 94 8.03 -13.90 22.37
CA VAL A 94 8.61 -14.63 21.24
C VAL A 94 10.10 -14.85 21.48
N THR A 95 10.65 -15.86 20.81
CA THR A 95 12.09 -16.13 20.82
C THR A 95 12.57 -16.28 19.38
N LEU A 96 13.52 -15.43 18.96
CA LEU A 96 14.20 -15.60 17.69
C LEU A 96 15.47 -16.44 17.92
N VAL A 97 15.57 -17.56 17.24
CA VAL A 97 16.77 -18.43 17.23
C VAL A 97 17.42 -18.32 15.85
N VAL A 98 18.72 -18.04 15.86
CA VAL A 98 19.54 -17.99 14.64
C VAL A 98 20.57 -19.10 14.71
N ASP A 99 20.44 -20.13 13.88
CA ASP A 99 21.48 -21.13 13.66
C ASP A 99 22.65 -20.46 12.90
N LYS A 100 23.90 -20.74 13.29
CA LYS A 100 25.08 -20.05 12.72
C LYS A 100 25.59 -20.67 11.43
N ASP A 101 25.56 -22.01 11.32
CA ASP A 101 26.05 -22.75 10.15
C ASP A 101 25.33 -24.11 10.01
N PRO A 102 24.54 -24.34 8.95
CA PRO A 102 24.04 -23.31 8.00
C PRO A 102 23.11 -22.31 8.65
N ILE A 103 23.19 -21.05 8.23
CA ILE A 103 22.37 -20.01 8.82
C ILE A 103 20.87 -20.27 8.61
N ASN A 104 20.09 -20.06 9.67
CA ASN A 104 18.64 -20.24 9.64
C ASN A 104 18.00 -19.39 10.74
N PHE A 105 16.85 -18.80 10.45
CA PHE A 105 16.09 -17.97 11.40
C PHE A 105 14.81 -18.69 11.78
N LYS A 106 14.59 -18.88 13.07
CA LYS A 106 13.37 -19.50 13.62
C LYS A 106 12.73 -18.56 14.62
N LEU A 107 11.43 -18.31 14.47
CA LEU A 107 10.64 -17.63 15.49
C LEU A 107 9.83 -18.67 16.25
N LEU A 108 9.95 -18.66 17.56
CA LEU A 108 9.21 -19.52 18.47
C LEU A 108 8.23 -18.69 19.29
N ALA A 109 7.07 -19.26 19.63
CA ALA A 109 6.15 -18.73 20.63
C ALA A 109 6.70 -18.90 22.06
N ALA A 110 6.05 -18.29 23.03
CA ALA A 110 6.44 -18.38 24.45
C ALA A 110 6.44 -19.83 24.99
N ASP A 111 5.64 -20.73 24.42
CA ASP A 111 5.61 -22.15 24.78
C ASP A 111 6.66 -23.00 24.04
N GLY A 112 7.53 -22.38 23.24
CA GLY A 112 8.58 -23.02 22.45
C GLY A 112 8.10 -23.60 21.11
N SER A 113 6.81 -23.49 20.74
CA SER A 113 6.34 -23.96 19.44
C SER A 113 6.85 -23.07 18.30
N GLU A 114 7.24 -23.68 17.18
CA GLU A 114 7.75 -22.95 16.00
C GLU A 114 6.61 -22.21 15.29
N LEU A 115 6.74 -20.89 15.16
CA LEU A 115 5.84 -20.02 14.40
C LEU A 115 6.30 -19.84 12.97
N TYR A 116 7.61 -19.70 12.76
CA TYR A 116 8.22 -19.42 11.47
C TYR A 116 9.63 -19.99 11.42
N SER A 117 10.06 -20.44 10.25
CA SER A 117 11.45 -20.84 10.01
C SER A 117 11.82 -20.53 8.57
N THR A 118 13.00 -19.96 8.35
CA THR A 118 13.59 -19.86 7.02
C THR A 118 14.03 -21.23 6.51
N LEU A 119 14.41 -21.32 5.25
CA LEU A 119 14.97 -22.52 4.68
C LEU A 119 16.47 -22.61 5.05
N PRO A 120 16.92 -23.63 5.82
CA PRO A 120 18.29 -23.73 6.27
C PRO A 120 19.31 -23.68 5.12
N GLY A 121 20.33 -22.83 5.26
CA GLY A 121 21.39 -22.61 4.26
C GLY A 121 20.98 -21.77 3.04
N ASN A 122 19.70 -21.41 2.91
CA ASN A 122 19.20 -20.53 1.86
C ASN A 122 18.11 -19.59 2.39
N PRO A 123 18.30 -18.91 3.53
CA PRO A 123 17.27 -18.04 4.06
C PRO A 123 17.02 -16.82 3.17
N PHE A 124 18.12 -16.22 2.68
CA PHE A 124 18.11 -15.01 1.86
C PHE A 124 19.10 -15.16 0.70
N VAL A 125 18.64 -14.75 -0.48
CA VAL A 125 19.39 -14.91 -1.73
C VAL A 125 19.26 -13.64 -2.57
N LYS A 126 20.36 -13.19 -3.21
CA LYS A 126 20.34 -12.23 -4.31
C LYS A 126 20.72 -12.96 -5.59
N ASP A 127 19.82 -12.96 -6.58
CA ASP A 127 20.04 -13.70 -7.83
C ASP A 127 20.88 -12.89 -8.85
N ALA A 128 21.18 -13.51 -10.00
CA ALA A 128 21.98 -12.88 -11.05
C ALA A 128 21.30 -11.67 -11.73
N ASN A 129 20.00 -11.48 -11.50
CA ASN A 129 19.22 -10.34 -12.01
C ASN A 129 19.01 -9.26 -10.93
N ASN A 130 19.76 -9.31 -9.83
CA ASN A 130 19.62 -8.43 -8.66
C ASN A 130 18.27 -8.55 -7.93
N ARG A 131 17.48 -9.60 -8.18
CA ARG A 131 16.27 -9.86 -7.41
C ARG A 131 16.64 -10.46 -6.06
N VAL A 132 15.90 -10.06 -5.04
CA VAL A 132 16.09 -10.58 -3.68
C VAL A 132 15.02 -11.62 -3.35
N VAL A 133 15.41 -12.73 -2.73
CA VAL A 133 14.53 -13.87 -2.44
C VAL A 133 14.70 -14.29 -1.00
N ALA A 134 13.59 -14.41 -0.27
CA ALA A 134 13.53 -15.00 1.06
C ALA A 134 12.75 -16.32 1.02
N TYR A 135 13.41 -17.42 1.41
CA TYR A 135 12.78 -18.73 1.48
C TYR A 135 12.39 -19.07 2.91
N SER A 136 11.20 -19.65 3.08
CA SER A 136 10.74 -20.17 4.36
C SER A 136 10.13 -21.56 4.25
N ARG A 137 10.21 -22.33 5.34
CA ARG A 137 9.61 -23.65 5.44
C ARG A 137 8.11 -23.54 5.64
N MET A 138 7.38 -24.52 5.11
CA MET A 138 5.96 -24.67 5.35
C MET A 138 5.57 -26.14 5.54
N LYS A 139 4.43 -26.37 6.18
CA LYS A 139 3.74 -27.67 6.18
C LYS A 139 2.75 -27.74 5.01
N GLU A 140 2.35 -28.95 4.62
CA GLU A 140 1.38 -29.18 3.52
C GLU A 140 0.05 -28.46 3.74
N ASP A 141 -0.41 -28.46 4.98
CA ASP A 141 -1.75 -28.00 5.40
C ASP A 141 -1.74 -26.61 6.07
N ASP A 142 -0.62 -25.89 6.02
CA ASP A 142 -0.59 -24.49 6.46
C ASP A 142 -1.60 -23.65 5.68
N CYS A 143 -2.26 -22.70 6.34
CA CYS A 143 -3.11 -21.73 5.70
C CYS A 143 -2.41 -20.38 5.61
N PHE A 144 -2.70 -19.64 4.53
CA PHE A 144 -2.13 -18.31 4.29
C PHE A 144 -3.24 -17.31 3.96
N TYR A 145 -3.37 -16.26 4.76
CA TYR A 145 -4.40 -15.23 4.64
C TYR A 145 -3.76 -13.87 4.48
N GLY A 146 -4.36 -12.96 3.71
CA GLY A 146 -3.88 -11.61 3.51
C GLY A 146 -3.45 -11.32 2.08
N PHE A 147 -2.27 -10.72 1.88
CA PHE A 147 -1.70 -10.23 0.63
C PHE A 147 -2.49 -9.04 0.03
N GLY A 148 -3.30 -8.36 0.83
CA GLY A 148 -4.16 -7.29 0.36
C GLY A 148 -5.29 -7.79 -0.54
N GLU A 149 -5.58 -7.04 -1.60
CA GLU A 149 -6.64 -7.37 -2.55
C GLU A 149 -6.22 -8.50 -3.50
N LYS A 150 -6.75 -9.70 -3.30
CA LYS A 150 -6.41 -10.90 -4.08
C LYS A 150 -7.64 -11.70 -4.48
N THR A 151 -7.67 -12.15 -5.73
CA THR A 151 -8.76 -12.99 -6.27
C THR A 151 -8.78 -14.38 -5.66
N GLY A 152 -9.86 -15.10 -5.90
CA GLY A 152 -10.03 -16.50 -5.51
C GLY A 152 -10.46 -16.70 -4.05
N LEU A 153 -10.05 -17.81 -3.47
CA LEU A 153 -10.42 -18.18 -2.10
C LEU A 153 -9.63 -17.36 -1.06
N LEU A 154 -10.13 -17.35 0.17
CA LEU A 154 -9.49 -16.67 1.29
C LEU A 154 -8.13 -17.29 1.63
N ASP A 155 -8.05 -18.61 1.72
CA ASP A 155 -6.78 -19.33 1.91
C ASP A 155 -5.98 -19.38 0.60
N LYS A 156 -4.76 -18.87 0.64
CA LYS A 156 -3.84 -18.77 -0.50
C LYS A 156 -2.82 -19.92 -0.57
N ASN A 157 -3.00 -21.00 0.19
CA ASN A 157 -2.14 -22.18 0.07
C ASN A 157 -2.14 -22.74 -1.37
N LYS A 158 -0.99 -23.12 -1.88
CA LYS A 158 -0.77 -23.62 -3.25
C LYS A 158 -1.12 -22.59 -4.35
N THR A 159 -0.91 -21.30 -4.07
CA THR A 159 -1.07 -20.23 -5.05
C THR A 159 0.20 -19.40 -5.20
N PHE A 160 0.33 -18.71 -6.33
CA PHE A 160 1.20 -17.55 -6.47
C PHE A 160 0.40 -16.29 -6.17
N GLN A 161 1.02 -15.31 -5.52
CA GLN A 161 0.43 -13.99 -5.29
C GLN A 161 1.44 -12.92 -5.71
N ARG A 162 1.07 -12.07 -6.66
CA ARG A 162 1.94 -10.98 -7.14
C ARG A 162 1.56 -9.68 -6.49
N GLU A 163 2.55 -8.93 -6.04
CA GLU A 163 2.41 -7.58 -5.54
C GLU A 163 2.85 -6.58 -6.63
N ARG A 164 1.86 -5.99 -7.30
CA ARG A 164 2.09 -5.03 -8.37
C ARG A 164 0.86 -4.15 -8.52
N ALA A 165 0.72 -3.06 -7.86
CA ALA A 165 -0.43 -2.17 -8.05
C ALA A 165 -0.70 -1.94 -9.56
N THR A 166 -1.81 -2.52 -10.07
CA THR A 166 -2.13 -2.61 -11.52
C THR A 166 -3.58 -2.26 -11.78
N ASP A 167 -3.86 -1.49 -12.83
CA ASP A 167 -5.22 -1.27 -13.32
C ASP A 167 -5.78 -2.55 -13.97
N ALA A 168 -6.45 -3.36 -13.18
CA ALA A 168 -6.98 -4.66 -13.58
C ALA A 168 -8.42 -4.58 -14.08
N MET A 169 -8.72 -3.60 -14.91
CA MET A 169 -10.08 -3.33 -15.42
C MET A 169 -10.75 -4.59 -16.00
N GLY A 170 -11.94 -4.92 -15.49
CA GLY A 170 -12.70 -6.08 -15.95
C GLY A 170 -12.11 -7.43 -15.55
N TYR A 171 -11.48 -7.52 -14.39
CA TYR A 171 -10.78 -8.72 -13.93
C TYR A 171 -11.71 -9.90 -13.59
N ASP A 172 -11.19 -11.10 -13.74
CA ASP A 172 -11.81 -12.33 -13.25
C ASP A 172 -11.58 -12.47 -11.74
N ALA A 173 -12.63 -12.29 -10.93
CA ALA A 173 -12.57 -12.31 -9.47
C ALA A 173 -12.14 -13.66 -8.87
N GLU A 174 -12.06 -14.73 -9.66
CA GLU A 174 -11.62 -16.05 -9.21
C GLU A 174 -10.13 -16.31 -9.48
N LYS A 175 -9.57 -15.80 -10.58
CA LYS A 175 -8.31 -16.33 -11.11
C LYS A 175 -7.28 -15.27 -11.48
N MET A 176 -7.70 -14.01 -11.64
CA MET A 176 -6.76 -12.98 -12.09
C MET A 176 -5.79 -12.61 -10.98
N ASP A 177 -4.55 -12.44 -11.34
CA ASP A 177 -3.48 -11.88 -10.54
C ASP A 177 -2.68 -10.97 -11.49
N THR A 178 -2.52 -9.68 -11.28
CA THR A 178 -2.58 -8.91 -10.04
C THR A 178 -3.83 -8.00 -10.00
N LEU A 179 -4.07 -7.33 -8.84
CA LEU A 179 -5.07 -6.29 -8.69
C LEU A 179 -4.43 -4.94 -8.29
N TYR A 180 -5.24 -4.04 -7.76
CA TYR A 180 -4.89 -2.62 -7.60
C TYR A 180 -3.95 -2.29 -6.45
N LYS A 181 -3.77 -3.21 -5.48
CA LYS A 181 -3.06 -2.93 -4.22
C LYS A 181 -1.76 -3.71 -4.10
N HIS A 182 -0.84 -3.14 -3.30
CA HIS A 182 0.46 -3.73 -2.99
C HIS A 182 0.62 -3.79 -1.46
N ILE A 183 0.21 -4.90 -0.86
CA ILE A 183 0.23 -5.09 0.59
C ILE A 183 0.94 -6.42 0.88
N PRO A 184 2.28 -6.43 0.94
CA PRO A 184 3.08 -7.65 1.08
C PRO A 184 3.09 -8.16 2.53
N PHE A 185 1.89 -8.38 3.07
CA PHE A 185 1.63 -8.90 4.40
C PHE A 185 0.72 -10.12 4.32
N TYR A 186 1.10 -11.19 5.01
CA TYR A 186 0.24 -12.35 5.18
C TYR A 186 0.33 -12.91 6.61
N ILE A 187 -0.68 -13.70 6.97
CA ILE A 187 -0.72 -14.48 8.20
C ILE A 187 -0.63 -15.95 7.82
N ARG A 188 0.39 -16.65 8.33
CA ARG A 188 0.48 -18.10 8.30
C ARG A 188 -0.23 -18.65 9.52
N LEU A 189 -1.09 -19.64 9.32
CA LEU A 189 -1.75 -20.41 10.36
C LEU A 189 -1.36 -21.89 10.22
N ASP A 190 -0.71 -22.44 11.22
CA ASP A 190 -0.44 -23.87 11.36
C ASP A 190 -1.72 -24.57 11.87
N ARG A 191 -2.29 -25.47 11.05
CA ARG A 191 -3.54 -26.16 11.38
C ARG A 191 -3.44 -27.16 12.52
N ASP A 192 -2.26 -27.74 12.74
CA ASP A 192 -2.06 -28.74 13.78
C ASP A 192 -2.00 -28.10 15.17
N THR A 193 -1.24 -27.00 15.25
CA THR A 193 -0.99 -26.31 16.53
C THR A 193 -1.96 -25.16 16.77
N HIS A 194 -2.70 -24.73 15.77
CA HIS A 194 -3.51 -23.50 15.75
C HIS A 194 -2.72 -22.21 16.07
N LYS A 195 -1.38 -22.26 15.89
CA LYS A 195 -0.52 -21.09 16.06
C LYS A 195 -0.43 -20.30 14.75
N ALA A 196 -0.34 -18.99 14.90
CA ALA A 196 -0.25 -18.09 13.76
C ALA A 196 0.92 -17.11 13.91
N VAL A 197 1.40 -16.60 12.78
CA VAL A 197 2.41 -15.54 12.69
C VAL A 197 2.08 -14.63 11.51
N GLY A 198 2.20 -13.32 11.71
CA GLY A 198 2.19 -12.35 10.63
C GLY A 198 3.58 -12.21 10.03
N VAL A 199 3.64 -12.13 8.70
CA VAL A 199 4.88 -11.89 7.96
C VAL A 199 4.66 -10.72 7.03
N PHE A 200 5.39 -9.64 7.26
CA PHE A 200 5.29 -8.42 6.47
C PHE A 200 6.65 -8.07 5.86
N TYR A 201 6.71 -8.01 4.52
CA TYR A 201 7.91 -7.55 3.80
C TYR A 201 7.79 -6.06 3.50
N HIS A 202 8.61 -5.25 4.14
CA HIS A 202 8.70 -3.81 3.90
C HIS A 202 9.56 -3.55 2.64
N ASN A 203 9.06 -4.00 1.50
CA ASN A 203 9.67 -3.84 0.19
C ASN A 203 8.55 -3.57 -0.83
N PHE A 204 8.68 -2.52 -1.64
CA PHE A 204 7.64 -2.03 -2.55
C PHE A 204 8.01 -2.16 -4.03
N TYR A 205 9.10 -2.83 -4.35
CA TYR A 205 9.35 -3.32 -5.70
C TYR A 205 8.30 -4.35 -6.11
N GLU A 206 8.05 -4.48 -7.40
CA GLU A 206 7.23 -5.59 -7.88
C GLU A 206 7.75 -6.90 -7.32
N SER A 207 6.85 -7.70 -6.76
CA SER A 207 7.23 -8.91 -6.05
C SER A 207 6.24 -10.05 -6.26
N VAL A 208 6.65 -11.25 -5.92
CA VAL A 208 5.84 -12.45 -5.98
C VAL A 208 6.04 -13.31 -4.73
N PHE A 209 4.94 -13.84 -4.23
CA PHE A 209 4.92 -14.89 -3.23
C PHE A 209 4.60 -16.22 -3.89
N ASN A 210 5.42 -17.24 -3.67
CA ASN A 210 5.09 -18.63 -3.90
C ASN A 210 4.62 -19.26 -2.59
N MET A 211 3.35 -19.61 -2.51
CA MET A 211 2.77 -20.20 -1.30
C MET A 211 2.66 -21.72 -1.43
N GLY A 212 3.78 -22.37 -1.79
CA GLY A 212 3.87 -23.83 -1.88
C GLY A 212 3.43 -24.44 -3.22
N CYS A 213 3.37 -23.66 -4.31
CA CYS A 213 3.16 -24.16 -5.67
C CYS A 213 4.33 -24.98 -6.17
N GLU A 214 5.54 -24.53 -5.90
CA GLU A 214 6.76 -25.19 -6.32
C GLU A 214 7.15 -26.31 -5.33
N LYS A 215 7.76 -27.35 -5.87
CA LYS A 215 8.27 -28.50 -5.12
C LYS A 215 9.70 -28.78 -5.52
N SER A 216 10.51 -29.13 -4.55
CA SER A 216 11.85 -29.63 -4.75
C SER A 216 11.91 -31.10 -4.32
N ASN A 217 12.73 -31.91 -5.02
CA ASN A 217 13.03 -33.27 -4.58
C ASN A 217 14.13 -33.29 -3.49
N TYR A 218 14.77 -32.16 -3.23
CA TYR A 218 15.91 -32.02 -2.32
C TYR A 218 15.61 -31.22 -1.08
N TRP A 219 14.64 -30.31 -1.16
CA TRP A 219 14.26 -29.43 -0.06
C TRP A 219 12.93 -29.86 0.55
N PRO A 220 12.70 -29.59 1.85
CA PRO A 220 11.37 -29.67 2.43
C PRO A 220 10.42 -28.73 1.69
N ARG A 221 9.12 -28.80 1.97
CA ARG A 221 8.18 -27.84 1.42
C ARG A 221 8.54 -26.43 1.85
N TYR A 222 8.38 -25.50 0.92
CA TYR A 222 8.78 -24.11 1.11
C TYR A 222 7.82 -23.12 0.47
N THR A 223 7.86 -21.92 1.01
CA THR A 223 7.33 -20.71 0.39
C THR A 223 8.51 -19.80 0.05
N TYR A 224 8.30 -18.81 -0.81
CA TYR A 224 9.25 -17.72 -0.94
C TYR A 224 8.54 -16.39 -1.25
N PHE A 225 9.19 -15.32 -0.81
CA PHE A 225 9.00 -13.96 -1.30
C PHE A 225 10.15 -13.61 -2.24
N GLN A 226 9.87 -13.05 -3.41
CA GLN A 226 10.88 -12.54 -4.34
C GLN A 226 10.48 -11.14 -4.79
N ALA A 227 11.40 -10.18 -4.72
CA ALA A 227 11.22 -8.81 -5.22
C ALA A 227 12.27 -8.47 -6.29
N ASP A 228 11.90 -7.55 -7.20
CA ASP A 228 12.76 -7.09 -8.31
C ASP A 228 13.98 -6.27 -7.84
N GLY A 229 14.04 -5.91 -6.56
CA GLY A 229 15.16 -5.16 -5.97
C GLY A 229 14.94 -4.80 -4.51
N GLY A 230 15.79 -3.96 -3.96
CA GLY A 230 15.75 -3.52 -2.55
C GLY A 230 16.28 -4.59 -1.58
N ASP A 231 16.03 -4.37 -0.29
CA ASP A 231 16.42 -5.29 0.78
C ASP A 231 15.31 -6.31 1.09
N LEU A 232 15.71 -7.41 1.73
CA LEU A 232 14.78 -8.33 2.35
C LEU A 232 14.46 -7.85 3.78
N ASP A 233 13.59 -6.86 3.87
CA ASP A 233 13.17 -6.23 5.13
C ASP A 233 11.87 -6.88 5.62
N CYS A 234 11.99 -7.86 6.52
CA CYS A 234 10.90 -8.70 6.99
C CYS A 234 10.56 -8.41 8.46
N PHE A 235 9.29 -8.17 8.73
CA PHE A 235 8.74 -8.12 10.09
C PHE A 235 8.02 -9.43 10.37
N LEU A 236 8.47 -10.15 11.40
CA LEU A 236 7.80 -11.31 11.97
C LEU A 236 6.96 -10.83 13.15
N ILE A 237 5.65 -11.02 13.06
CA ILE A 237 4.66 -10.44 13.97
C ILE A 237 3.98 -11.56 14.75
N GLY A 238 4.35 -11.70 16.00
CA GLY A 238 3.72 -12.63 16.93
C GLY A 238 2.36 -12.15 17.42
N GLY A 239 1.66 -13.05 18.14
CA GLY A 239 0.39 -12.79 18.80
C GLY A 239 -0.33 -14.10 19.12
N ASP A 240 -1.06 -14.13 20.24
CA ASP A 240 -1.78 -15.34 20.69
C ASP A 240 -2.99 -15.66 19.79
N THR A 241 -3.44 -14.70 18.99
CA THR A 241 -4.59 -14.82 18.06
C THR A 241 -4.31 -14.07 16.76
N ILE A 242 -5.03 -14.42 15.69
CA ILE A 242 -5.01 -13.66 14.43
C ILE A 242 -5.40 -12.19 14.68
N ALA A 243 -6.38 -11.92 15.54
CA ALA A 243 -6.77 -10.55 15.89
C ALA A 243 -5.61 -9.76 16.52
N ARG A 244 -4.80 -10.41 17.40
CA ARG A 244 -3.62 -9.77 17.99
C ARG A 244 -2.53 -9.51 16.96
N ILE A 245 -2.34 -10.41 16.00
CA ILE A 245 -1.40 -10.22 14.89
C ILE A 245 -1.83 -9.02 14.02
N VAL A 246 -3.12 -8.88 13.71
CA VAL A 246 -3.65 -7.73 12.97
C VAL A 246 -3.51 -6.44 13.80
N ASP A 247 -3.75 -6.50 15.11
CA ASP A 247 -3.51 -5.37 16.01
C ASP A 247 -2.04 -4.93 15.97
N ASN A 248 -1.10 -5.85 16.08
CA ASN A 248 0.33 -5.59 15.98
C ASN A 248 0.75 -5.08 14.58
N TYR A 249 0.19 -5.63 13.50
CA TYR A 249 0.43 -5.13 12.16
C TYR A 249 -0.06 -3.69 11.98
N THR A 250 -1.25 -3.36 12.48
CA THR A 250 -1.76 -1.98 12.42
C THR A 250 -1.12 -1.05 13.45
N LEU A 251 -0.53 -1.56 14.54
CA LEU A 251 0.38 -0.78 15.38
C LEU A 251 1.61 -0.35 14.56
N LEU A 252 2.18 -1.27 13.81
CA LEU A 252 3.37 -1.03 13.00
C LEU A 252 3.10 -0.11 11.82
N THR A 253 1.98 -0.32 11.08
CA THR A 253 1.67 0.38 9.81
C THR A 253 0.66 1.52 9.96
N GLY A 254 0.14 1.73 11.15
CA GLY A 254 -0.85 2.75 11.49
C GLY A 254 -2.28 2.22 11.54
N ARG A 255 -3.06 2.81 12.45
CA ARG A 255 -4.46 2.45 12.69
C ARG A 255 -5.38 2.97 11.58
N PRO A 256 -6.51 2.30 11.28
CA PRO A 256 -7.48 2.78 10.30
C PRO A 256 -8.06 4.16 10.68
N ALA A 257 -8.29 4.98 9.65
CA ALA A 257 -8.98 6.25 9.79
C ALA A 257 -10.40 6.06 10.35
N LEU A 258 -10.81 6.98 11.23
CA LEU A 258 -12.19 7.02 11.71
C LEU A 258 -13.08 7.71 10.65
N LEU A 259 -13.78 6.89 9.88
CA LEU A 259 -14.66 7.37 8.81
C LEU A 259 -15.87 8.13 9.34
N PRO A 260 -16.43 9.11 8.58
CA PRO A 260 -17.72 9.68 8.88
C PRO A 260 -18.84 8.64 8.70
N LYS A 261 -19.94 8.73 9.46
CA LYS A 261 -21.03 7.74 9.40
C LYS A 261 -21.62 7.57 7.99
N ARG A 262 -21.71 8.65 7.22
CA ARG A 262 -22.21 8.62 5.83
C ARG A 262 -21.38 7.72 4.91
N ALA A 263 -20.09 7.55 5.19
CA ALA A 263 -19.22 6.66 4.43
C ALA A 263 -19.57 5.16 4.59
N LEU A 264 -20.36 4.81 5.61
CA LEU A 264 -20.83 3.45 5.88
C LEU A 264 -22.18 3.15 5.22
N GLY A 265 -22.85 4.16 4.66
CA GLY A 265 -24.12 4.02 3.99
C GLY A 265 -23.98 3.75 2.49
N TYR A 266 -25.11 3.72 1.79
CA TYR A 266 -25.14 3.51 0.36
C TYR A 266 -24.54 4.70 -0.39
N GLN A 267 -23.58 4.42 -1.25
CA GLN A 267 -22.90 5.37 -2.12
C GLN A 267 -23.28 5.08 -3.58
N GLY A 268 -24.07 5.92 -4.19
CA GLY A 268 -24.38 5.82 -5.62
C GLY A 268 -23.16 6.18 -6.48
N SER A 269 -23.07 5.65 -7.68
CA SER A 269 -22.09 6.05 -8.68
C SER A 269 -22.61 5.76 -10.09
N SER A 270 -22.26 6.62 -11.03
CA SER A 270 -22.53 6.41 -12.44
C SER A 270 -21.61 7.27 -13.30
N MET A 271 -21.15 6.73 -14.42
CA MET A 271 -20.48 7.53 -15.44
C MET A 271 -21.50 8.32 -16.30
N TYR A 272 -22.73 7.81 -16.42
CA TYR A 272 -23.74 8.37 -17.32
C TYR A 272 -24.08 9.82 -16.98
N TYR A 273 -24.48 10.11 -15.72
CA TYR A 273 -24.94 11.45 -15.33
C TYR A 273 -23.85 12.52 -15.46
N PRO A 274 -22.60 12.32 -14.96
CA PRO A 274 -21.55 13.33 -15.08
C PRO A 274 -21.04 13.53 -16.51
N GLU A 275 -21.44 12.68 -17.46
CA GLU A 275 -20.97 12.71 -18.86
C GLU A 275 -22.04 13.19 -19.84
N LEU A 276 -23.21 13.60 -19.39
CA LEU A 276 -24.19 14.29 -20.22
C LEU A 276 -23.53 15.53 -20.88
N GLU A 277 -23.97 15.91 -22.05
CA GLU A 277 -23.40 17.07 -22.76
C GLU A 277 -23.54 18.35 -21.93
N LYS A 278 -24.65 18.49 -21.19
CA LYS A 278 -24.96 19.62 -20.31
C LYS A 278 -25.89 19.19 -19.17
N ASP A 279 -26.07 20.06 -18.16
CA ASP A 279 -27.02 19.91 -17.07
C ASP A 279 -26.83 18.62 -16.27
N SER A 280 -25.57 18.17 -16.11
CA SER A 280 -25.20 16.98 -15.34
C SER A 280 -25.47 17.19 -13.83
N ASP A 281 -25.34 18.42 -13.35
CA ASP A 281 -25.68 18.82 -11.98
C ASP A 281 -27.16 18.54 -11.68
N ASP A 282 -28.08 19.01 -12.53
CA ASP A 282 -29.53 18.77 -12.39
C ASP A 282 -29.86 17.27 -12.47
N ALA A 283 -29.17 16.53 -13.36
CA ALA A 283 -29.41 15.10 -13.54
C ALA A 283 -28.99 14.27 -12.32
N VAL A 284 -27.87 14.59 -11.68
CA VAL A 284 -27.41 13.89 -10.44
C VAL A 284 -28.35 14.25 -9.28
N LEU A 285 -28.78 15.52 -9.14
CA LEU A 285 -29.73 15.94 -8.11
C LEU A 285 -31.07 15.20 -8.28
N GLY A 286 -31.57 15.10 -9.51
CA GLY A 286 -32.79 14.35 -9.84
C GLY A 286 -32.68 12.85 -9.54
N PHE A 287 -31.50 12.25 -9.74
CA PHE A 287 -31.23 10.86 -9.34
C PHE A 287 -31.35 10.68 -7.83
N ILE A 288 -30.77 11.60 -7.03
CA ILE A 288 -30.88 11.56 -5.57
C ILE A 288 -32.33 11.67 -5.10
N ASP A 289 -33.11 12.57 -5.73
CA ASP A 289 -34.53 12.73 -5.40
C ASP A 289 -35.31 11.44 -5.71
N THR A 290 -35.12 10.87 -6.89
CA THR A 290 -35.81 9.63 -7.28
C THR A 290 -35.51 8.48 -6.32
N ILE A 291 -34.24 8.27 -5.93
CA ILE A 291 -33.85 7.22 -4.98
C ILE A 291 -34.59 7.41 -3.64
N LYS A 292 -34.69 8.64 -3.16
CA LYS A 292 -35.36 8.96 -1.90
C LYS A 292 -36.89 8.83 -1.98
N GLU A 293 -37.47 9.26 -3.08
CA GLU A 293 -38.92 9.11 -3.34
C GLU A 293 -39.34 7.64 -3.39
N GLU A 294 -38.46 6.77 -3.94
CA GLU A 294 -38.65 5.31 -3.96
C GLU A 294 -38.36 4.65 -2.60
N GLY A 295 -38.01 5.43 -1.57
CA GLY A 295 -37.81 4.96 -0.20
C GLY A 295 -36.45 4.26 0.06
N PHE A 296 -35.48 4.41 -0.82
CA PHE A 296 -34.14 3.86 -0.61
C PHE A 296 -33.24 4.89 0.12
N PRO A 297 -32.44 4.43 1.11
CA PRO A 297 -31.43 5.30 1.71
C PRO A 297 -30.28 5.53 0.72
N ILE A 298 -29.80 6.78 0.68
CA ILE A 298 -28.58 7.15 -0.04
C ILE A 298 -27.82 8.22 0.75
N ASP A 299 -26.54 7.97 1.01
CA ASP A 299 -25.68 8.83 1.83
C ASP A 299 -24.66 9.61 1.00
N GLY A 300 -24.42 9.21 -0.25
CA GLY A 300 -23.49 9.91 -1.13
C GLY A 300 -23.57 9.49 -2.58
N PHE A 301 -22.89 10.28 -3.41
CA PHE A 301 -22.70 10.00 -4.83
C PHE A 301 -21.24 10.17 -5.23
N HIS A 302 -20.64 9.11 -5.76
CA HIS A 302 -19.30 9.13 -6.32
C HIS A 302 -19.38 9.73 -7.72
N LEU A 303 -18.92 10.98 -7.83
CA LEU A 303 -18.96 11.74 -9.07
C LEU A 303 -17.77 11.34 -9.97
N SER A 304 -18.04 10.64 -11.05
CA SER A 304 -16.98 10.24 -12.00
C SER A 304 -16.33 11.45 -12.68
N SER A 305 -15.14 11.26 -13.24
CA SER A 305 -14.31 12.35 -13.78
C SER A 305 -14.89 13.09 -15.01
N GLY A 306 -16.12 12.77 -15.43
CA GLY A 306 -16.83 13.48 -16.50
C GLY A 306 -16.98 14.98 -16.25
N TYR A 307 -17.04 15.41 -15.00
CA TYR A 307 -17.12 16.81 -14.61
C TYR A 307 -15.88 17.64 -15.00
N THR A 308 -14.70 16.97 -15.19
CA THR A 308 -13.44 17.62 -15.58
C THR A 308 -13.24 17.70 -17.09
N SER A 309 -14.21 17.26 -17.89
CA SER A 309 -14.04 17.16 -19.35
C SER A 309 -13.86 18.52 -20.02
N GLN A 310 -12.72 18.69 -20.70
CA GLN A 310 -12.42 19.80 -21.59
C GLN A 310 -12.17 19.23 -23.00
N ASN A 311 -12.98 19.58 -24.01
CA ASN A 311 -12.88 19.01 -25.36
C ASN A 311 -12.80 17.47 -25.37
N ASN A 312 -13.67 16.81 -24.61
CA ASN A 312 -13.71 15.35 -24.40
C ASN A 312 -12.44 14.73 -23.78
N LYS A 313 -11.61 15.53 -23.11
CA LYS A 313 -10.42 15.08 -22.37
C LYS A 313 -10.62 15.32 -20.87
N ARG A 314 -10.18 14.38 -20.03
CA ARG A 314 -10.24 14.48 -18.57
C ARG A 314 -9.11 15.38 -18.06
N CYS A 315 -9.43 16.61 -17.70
CA CYS A 315 -8.45 17.60 -17.23
C CYS A 315 -8.62 17.81 -15.72
N VAL A 316 -7.82 17.13 -14.92
CA VAL A 316 -7.85 17.23 -13.45
C VAL A 316 -7.75 18.69 -12.98
N PHE A 317 -8.43 19.02 -11.88
CA PHE A 317 -8.52 20.37 -11.30
C PHE A 317 -9.18 21.42 -12.20
N THR A 318 -10.06 20.97 -13.11
CA THR A 318 -10.95 21.84 -13.91
C THR A 318 -12.39 21.41 -13.74
N TRP A 319 -13.32 22.31 -14.07
CA TRP A 319 -14.76 22.04 -14.15
C TRP A 319 -15.29 22.32 -15.56
N ASN A 320 -16.12 21.43 -16.05
CA ASN A 320 -16.89 21.68 -17.27
C ASN A 320 -18.18 22.40 -16.88
N THR A 321 -18.26 23.69 -17.16
CA THR A 321 -19.38 24.56 -16.76
C THR A 321 -20.66 24.36 -17.58
N ASP A 322 -20.60 23.67 -18.72
CA ASP A 322 -21.81 23.24 -19.44
C ASP A 322 -22.51 22.10 -18.71
N ARG A 323 -21.73 21.26 -18.00
CA ARG A 323 -22.17 20.11 -17.23
C ARG A 323 -22.53 20.46 -15.79
N PHE A 324 -21.71 21.28 -15.15
CA PHE A 324 -21.87 21.75 -13.77
C PHE A 324 -21.76 23.27 -13.79
N LYS A 325 -22.91 23.94 -13.91
CA LYS A 325 -23.02 25.39 -14.12
C LYS A 325 -22.39 26.20 -12.99
N ASP A 326 -22.69 25.79 -11.76
CA ASP A 326 -22.12 26.32 -10.53
C ASP A 326 -21.79 25.15 -9.60
N PRO A 327 -20.53 24.69 -9.58
CA PRO A 327 -20.13 23.58 -8.72
C PRO A 327 -20.43 23.81 -7.23
N SER A 328 -20.28 25.04 -6.72
CA SER A 328 -20.57 25.34 -5.30
C SER A 328 -22.04 25.24 -4.99
N ALA A 329 -22.91 25.75 -5.85
CA ALA A 329 -24.36 25.61 -5.70
C ALA A 329 -24.79 24.14 -5.77
N TYR A 330 -24.21 23.35 -6.68
CA TYR A 330 -24.47 21.92 -6.79
C TYR A 330 -24.07 21.16 -5.50
N PHE A 331 -22.86 21.41 -4.97
CA PHE A 331 -22.44 20.78 -3.70
C PHE A 331 -23.32 21.18 -2.52
N HIS A 332 -23.72 22.44 -2.48
CA HIS A 332 -24.66 22.90 -1.45
C HIS A 332 -26.00 22.15 -1.54
N ALA A 333 -26.57 22.04 -2.73
CA ALA A 333 -27.82 21.29 -2.95
C ALA A 333 -27.70 19.79 -2.59
N MET A 334 -26.58 19.16 -2.89
CA MET A 334 -26.29 17.78 -2.47
C MET A 334 -26.25 17.65 -0.94
N ASN A 335 -25.61 18.60 -0.25
CA ASN A 335 -25.53 18.62 1.22
C ASN A 335 -26.91 18.85 1.86
N GLU A 336 -27.75 19.72 1.31
CA GLU A 336 -29.16 19.93 1.76
C GLU A 336 -29.98 18.64 1.61
N LYS A 337 -29.68 17.83 0.58
CA LYS A 337 -30.30 16.53 0.41
C LYS A 337 -29.62 15.44 1.27
N HIS A 338 -28.70 15.77 2.19
CA HIS A 338 -27.94 14.82 3.00
C HIS A 338 -27.27 13.73 2.17
N ALA A 339 -26.87 14.04 0.95
CA ALA A 339 -26.13 13.18 0.06
C ALA A 339 -24.77 13.81 -0.23
N GLN A 340 -23.70 13.18 0.26
CA GLN A 340 -22.34 13.69 0.06
C GLN A 340 -21.87 13.47 -1.37
N ASN A 341 -21.23 14.45 -1.94
CA ASN A 341 -20.55 14.29 -3.23
C ASN A 341 -19.09 13.88 -3.04
N VAL A 342 -18.65 12.87 -3.78
CA VAL A 342 -17.28 12.29 -3.71
C VAL A 342 -16.64 12.39 -5.10
N PRO A 343 -15.99 13.53 -5.42
CA PRO A 343 -15.43 13.77 -6.76
C PRO A 343 -14.22 12.91 -7.05
N ASN A 344 -14.16 12.37 -8.27
CA ASN A 344 -13.04 11.60 -8.79
C ASN A 344 -11.86 12.51 -9.14
N VAL A 345 -10.68 12.23 -8.60
CA VAL A 345 -9.41 12.91 -8.93
C VAL A 345 -8.36 11.90 -9.34
N LYS A 346 -7.51 12.27 -10.26
CA LYS A 346 -6.50 11.39 -10.85
C LYS A 346 -5.12 12.05 -10.83
N PRO A 347 -4.03 11.30 -10.51
CA PRO A 347 -2.68 11.89 -10.43
C PRO A 347 -2.01 12.07 -11.79
N GLY A 348 -2.55 11.47 -12.85
CA GLY A 348 -2.11 11.69 -14.22
C GLY A 348 -2.70 12.97 -14.79
N VAL A 349 -1.85 13.82 -15.36
CA VAL A 349 -2.20 15.10 -15.95
C VAL A 349 -1.95 15.06 -17.44
N LEU A 350 -3.00 15.20 -18.25
CA LEU A 350 -2.85 15.24 -19.71
C LEU A 350 -2.02 16.45 -20.13
N LEU A 351 -1.13 16.29 -21.12
CA LEU A 351 -0.34 17.38 -21.67
C LEU A 351 -1.20 18.50 -22.29
N CYS A 352 -2.44 18.18 -22.68
CA CYS A 352 -3.42 19.15 -23.17
C CYS A 352 -4.30 19.77 -22.07
N ASN A 353 -4.04 19.47 -20.80
CA ASN A 353 -4.74 20.13 -19.68
C ASN A 353 -4.48 21.64 -19.75
N PRO A 354 -5.51 22.52 -19.70
CA PRO A 354 -5.31 23.97 -19.80
C PRO A 354 -4.45 24.53 -18.66
N ARG A 355 -4.26 23.78 -17.56
CA ARG A 355 -3.39 24.16 -16.44
C ARG A 355 -2.05 23.42 -16.45
N PHE A 356 -1.70 22.70 -17.50
CA PHE A 356 -0.48 21.88 -17.54
C PHE A 356 0.79 22.70 -17.30
N ASP A 357 0.90 23.86 -17.95
CA ASP A 357 2.09 24.74 -17.83
C ASP A 357 2.23 25.28 -16.39
N GLU A 358 1.10 25.54 -15.70
CA GLU A 358 1.10 25.95 -14.28
C GLU A 358 1.68 24.84 -13.40
N PHE A 359 1.21 23.60 -13.56
CA PHE A 359 1.72 22.46 -12.80
C PHE A 359 3.17 22.14 -13.12
N ASN A 360 3.56 22.24 -14.38
CA ASN A 360 4.94 21.99 -14.80
C ASN A 360 5.91 23.06 -14.26
N ALA A 361 5.44 24.31 -14.12
CA ALA A 361 6.23 25.37 -13.49
C ALA A 361 6.46 25.15 -11.99
N ASP A 362 5.53 24.46 -11.32
CA ASP A 362 5.66 24.06 -9.90
C ASP A 362 6.56 22.81 -9.72
N ASP A 363 7.09 22.26 -10.81
CA ASP A 363 8.01 21.10 -10.83
C ASP A 363 7.52 19.88 -10.03
N VAL A 364 6.27 19.48 -10.27
CA VAL A 364 5.54 18.49 -9.46
C VAL A 364 5.56 17.07 -10.02
N PHE A 365 6.13 16.84 -11.20
CA PHE A 365 6.01 15.55 -11.89
C PHE A 365 7.21 14.63 -11.68
N VAL A 366 6.94 13.32 -11.71
CA VAL A 366 7.95 12.27 -11.85
C VAL A 366 8.83 12.58 -13.06
N LYS A 367 10.15 12.45 -12.91
CA LYS A 367 11.11 12.84 -13.93
C LYS A 367 11.41 11.73 -14.91
N ASP A 368 11.69 12.09 -16.14
CA ASP A 368 12.15 11.15 -17.17
C ASP A 368 13.53 10.57 -16.81
N SER A 369 13.69 9.26 -17.03
CA SER A 369 14.92 8.54 -16.66
C SER A 369 16.15 8.96 -17.45
N LYS A 370 15.96 9.44 -18.71
CA LYS A 370 17.03 9.81 -19.63
C LYS A 370 17.29 11.31 -19.64
N ASN A 371 16.28 12.11 -19.27
CA ASN A 371 16.38 13.56 -19.20
C ASN A 371 15.68 14.08 -17.92
N PRO A 372 16.39 14.13 -16.79
CA PRO A 372 15.83 14.55 -15.50
C PRO A 372 15.30 15.99 -15.45
N GLU A 373 15.62 16.83 -16.45
CA GLU A 373 15.08 18.19 -16.57
C GLU A 373 13.62 18.18 -17.07
N THR A 374 13.13 17.03 -17.54
CA THR A 374 11.78 16.87 -18.06
C THR A 374 11.00 15.83 -17.23
N TYR A 375 9.70 15.74 -17.50
CA TYR A 375 8.81 14.78 -16.85
C TYR A 375 8.72 13.47 -17.64
N GLY A 376 8.51 12.35 -16.94
CA GLY A 376 8.16 11.07 -17.54
C GLY A 376 6.77 11.13 -18.17
N VAL A 377 6.64 10.58 -19.38
CA VAL A 377 5.37 10.57 -20.13
C VAL A 377 4.82 9.16 -20.21
N GLY A 378 3.53 9.01 -19.87
CA GLY A 378 2.77 7.78 -20.06
C GLY A 378 1.47 7.99 -20.82
N LYS A 379 0.89 6.89 -21.33
CA LYS A 379 -0.46 6.94 -21.90
C LYS A 379 -1.49 7.11 -20.80
N TRP A 380 -2.41 8.03 -21.01
CA TRP A 380 -3.43 8.38 -20.04
C TRP A 380 -4.81 8.44 -20.73
N TRP A 381 -5.87 8.59 -19.93
CA TRP A 381 -7.24 8.71 -20.45
C TRP A 381 -7.38 9.89 -21.40
N GLY A 382 -7.26 9.63 -22.70
CA GLY A 382 -7.44 10.60 -23.76
C GLY A 382 -6.16 11.16 -24.37
N GLY A 383 -4.96 10.70 -23.99
CA GLY A 383 -3.71 11.15 -24.60
C GLY A 383 -2.47 10.86 -23.77
N ASP A 384 -1.40 11.56 -24.06
CA ASP A 384 -0.17 11.53 -23.29
C ASP A 384 -0.31 12.41 -22.05
N GLY A 385 0.27 11.97 -20.93
CA GLY A 385 0.22 12.68 -19.67
C GLY A 385 1.49 12.50 -18.84
N ALA A 386 1.71 13.45 -17.91
CA ALA A 386 2.70 13.37 -16.87
C ALA A 386 2.05 12.95 -15.55
N PHE A 387 2.83 12.41 -14.62
CA PHE A 387 2.33 11.87 -13.36
C PHE A 387 2.90 12.61 -12.17
N TRP A 388 2.03 12.93 -11.22
CA TRP A 388 2.38 13.68 -10.02
C TRP A 388 3.34 12.91 -9.11
N ASP A 389 4.42 13.55 -8.64
CA ASP A 389 5.34 12.96 -7.66
C ASP A 389 4.92 13.34 -6.24
N PHE A 390 4.23 12.43 -5.55
CA PHE A 390 3.85 12.62 -4.15
C PHE A 390 4.99 12.38 -3.16
N THR A 391 6.14 11.90 -3.63
CA THR A 391 7.33 11.76 -2.78
C THR A 391 8.09 13.08 -2.65
N LYS A 392 7.75 14.08 -3.48
CA LYS A 392 8.33 15.42 -3.47
C LYS A 392 7.53 16.35 -2.54
N PRO A 393 8.17 17.05 -1.59
CA PRO A 393 7.49 18.00 -0.70
C PRO A 393 6.70 19.07 -1.45
N GLU A 394 7.29 19.66 -2.51
CA GLU A 394 6.66 20.67 -3.37
C GLU A 394 5.47 20.07 -4.12
N GLY A 395 5.59 18.82 -4.58
CA GLY A 395 4.49 18.08 -5.22
C GLY A 395 3.30 17.91 -4.27
N ARG A 396 3.56 17.53 -3.01
CA ARG A 396 2.51 17.43 -1.99
C ARG A 396 1.86 18.79 -1.68
N ALA A 397 2.66 19.84 -1.54
CA ALA A 397 2.15 21.18 -1.28
C ALA A 397 1.28 21.72 -2.42
N ALA A 398 1.72 21.55 -3.66
CA ALA A 398 0.97 21.95 -4.84
C ALA A 398 -0.33 21.14 -5.00
N TRP A 399 -0.29 19.80 -4.81
CA TRP A 399 -1.50 18.97 -4.83
C TRP A 399 -2.53 19.44 -3.80
N LYS A 400 -2.09 19.70 -2.57
CA LYS A 400 -2.94 20.23 -1.50
C LYS A 400 -3.61 21.54 -1.91
N LYS A 401 -2.84 22.46 -2.45
CA LYS A 401 -3.33 23.76 -2.97
C LYS A 401 -4.43 23.54 -4.02
N TYR A 402 -4.12 22.82 -5.09
CA TYR A 402 -5.05 22.64 -6.21
C TYR A 402 -6.27 21.81 -5.85
N LEU A 403 -6.12 20.79 -4.99
CA LEU A 403 -7.24 20.01 -4.48
C LEU A 403 -8.17 20.85 -3.61
N THR A 404 -7.60 21.71 -2.75
CA THR A 404 -8.38 22.62 -1.91
C THR A 404 -9.15 23.62 -2.77
N GLU A 405 -8.48 24.29 -3.69
CA GLU A 405 -9.09 25.31 -4.57
C GLU A 405 -10.22 24.73 -5.44
N SER A 406 -9.96 23.57 -6.06
CA SER A 406 -10.84 23.03 -7.09
C SER A 406 -11.94 22.10 -6.56
N ILE A 407 -11.78 21.54 -5.36
CA ILE A 407 -12.66 20.47 -4.84
C ILE A 407 -13.12 20.77 -3.41
N ILE A 408 -12.21 20.91 -2.44
CA ILE A 408 -12.57 20.96 -1.02
C ILE A 408 -13.32 22.26 -0.71
N ALA A 409 -12.77 23.41 -1.14
CA ALA A 409 -13.40 24.71 -0.93
C ALA A 409 -14.70 24.90 -1.73
N VAL A 410 -14.96 24.05 -2.74
CA VAL A 410 -16.22 24.02 -3.48
C VAL A 410 -17.36 23.46 -2.61
N GLY A 411 -17.05 22.57 -1.62
CA GLY A 411 -18.05 22.18 -0.62
C GLY A 411 -18.08 20.71 -0.22
N THR A 412 -16.94 19.99 -0.30
CA THR A 412 -16.83 18.59 0.13
C THR A 412 -15.63 18.33 1.04
N ASP A 413 -15.73 17.34 1.92
CA ASP A 413 -14.65 16.77 2.70
C ASP A 413 -14.30 15.34 2.24
N SER A 414 -14.68 15.01 1.01
CA SER A 414 -14.58 13.67 0.44
C SER A 414 -13.94 13.71 -0.93
N VAL A 415 -13.05 12.72 -1.22
CA VAL A 415 -12.33 12.62 -2.49
C VAL A 415 -12.23 11.16 -2.93
N TRP A 416 -12.50 10.90 -4.19
CA TRP A 416 -12.31 9.61 -4.84
C TRP A 416 -11.00 9.64 -5.64
N ASN A 417 -9.93 9.05 -5.06
CA ASN A 417 -8.62 8.91 -5.70
C ASN A 417 -8.62 7.70 -6.63
N ASP A 418 -8.52 7.94 -7.91
CA ASP A 418 -8.70 6.93 -8.95
C ASP A 418 -7.53 6.92 -9.94
N ASN A 419 -7.34 5.79 -10.66
CA ASN A 419 -6.23 5.57 -11.60
C ASN A 419 -4.86 5.98 -11.03
N CYS A 420 -4.62 5.66 -9.78
CA CYS A 420 -3.40 6.00 -9.04
C CYS A 420 -2.40 4.84 -8.93
N GLU A 421 -2.48 3.87 -9.82
CA GLU A 421 -1.57 2.73 -9.96
C GLU A 421 -0.25 3.10 -10.66
N TYR A 422 -0.22 4.19 -11.42
CA TYR A 422 0.93 4.63 -12.22
C TYR A 422 1.36 3.64 -13.31
N ASP A 423 0.48 2.73 -13.71
CA ASP A 423 0.77 1.69 -14.70
C ASP A 423 1.11 2.24 -16.09
N SER A 424 0.55 3.40 -16.42
CA SER A 424 0.79 4.04 -17.71
C SER A 424 2.19 4.62 -17.84
N LEU A 425 2.90 4.83 -16.73
CA LEU A 425 4.31 5.21 -16.72
C LEU A 425 5.16 3.94 -16.79
N MET A 426 5.40 3.46 -18.02
CA MET A 426 6.01 2.16 -18.29
C MET A 426 7.50 2.08 -17.96
N ASP A 427 8.20 3.21 -17.96
CA ASP A 427 9.62 3.28 -17.63
C ASP A 427 9.82 3.26 -16.12
N LYS A 428 10.22 2.11 -15.59
CA LYS A 428 10.44 1.90 -14.16
C LYS A 428 11.62 2.71 -13.59
N ASP A 429 12.50 3.22 -14.44
CA ASP A 429 13.68 4.01 -14.06
C ASP A 429 13.38 5.50 -13.99
N CYS A 430 12.18 5.96 -14.36
CA CYS A 430 11.72 7.31 -14.11
C CYS A 430 11.94 7.68 -12.63
N THR A 431 12.50 8.87 -12.36
CA THR A 431 12.99 9.21 -11.03
C THR A 431 11.98 10.00 -10.20
N CYS A 432 11.97 9.73 -8.93
CA CYS A 432 11.15 10.37 -7.90
C CYS A 432 12.06 11.00 -6.84
N ASP A 433 11.58 12.06 -6.18
CA ASP A 433 12.34 12.81 -5.19
C ASP A 433 12.67 11.99 -3.91
N PHE A 434 11.70 11.23 -3.40
CA PHE A 434 11.83 10.45 -2.17
C PHE A 434 12.31 11.31 -0.97
N ASP A 435 11.68 12.48 -0.79
CA ASP A 435 12.04 13.46 0.23
C ASP A 435 13.55 13.80 0.21
N GLY A 436 14.10 13.99 -0.99
CA GLY A 436 15.50 14.35 -1.23
C GLY A 436 16.49 13.18 -1.17
N LYS A 437 16.04 11.94 -0.99
CA LYS A 437 16.90 10.74 -1.07
C LYS A 437 17.16 10.33 -2.50
N GLY A 438 16.18 10.53 -3.36
CA GLY A 438 16.14 9.96 -4.70
C GLY A 438 15.67 8.51 -4.71
N GLY A 439 14.88 8.18 -5.72
CA GLY A 439 14.36 6.85 -5.95
C GLY A 439 13.78 6.72 -7.35
N THR A 440 13.21 5.57 -7.67
CA THR A 440 12.58 5.32 -8.97
C THR A 440 11.11 4.97 -8.83
N ILE A 441 10.34 5.13 -9.91
CA ILE A 441 8.95 4.70 -9.94
C ILE A 441 8.83 3.18 -9.74
N GLY A 442 9.81 2.41 -10.18
CA GLY A 442 9.88 0.97 -9.94
C GLY A 442 9.91 0.60 -8.45
N GLN A 443 10.52 1.44 -7.63
CA GLN A 443 10.59 1.29 -6.17
C GLN A 443 9.37 1.88 -5.45
N LEU A 444 8.88 3.05 -5.90
CA LEU A 444 7.99 3.92 -5.10
C LEU A 444 6.54 3.91 -5.60
N LYS A 445 6.27 3.33 -6.76
CA LYS A 445 4.96 3.30 -7.40
C LYS A 445 3.78 3.00 -6.45
N PRO A 446 3.80 1.93 -5.63
CA PRO A 446 2.67 1.61 -4.77
C PRO A 446 2.43 2.62 -3.64
N LEU A 447 3.46 3.39 -3.29
CA LEU A 447 3.41 4.38 -2.21
C LEU A 447 2.75 5.69 -2.64
N MET A 448 2.74 5.99 -3.96
CA MET A 448 2.18 7.22 -4.52
C MET A 448 0.71 7.42 -4.14
N SER A 449 -0.10 6.37 -4.26
CA SER A 449 -1.52 6.41 -3.91
C SER A 449 -1.76 6.63 -2.42
N THR A 450 -0.94 6.04 -1.56
CA THR A 450 -1.02 6.24 -0.10
C THR A 450 -0.67 7.67 0.29
N LEU A 451 0.39 8.24 -0.31
CA LEU A 451 0.76 9.64 -0.11
C LEU A 451 -0.27 10.61 -0.68
N MET A 452 -0.85 10.31 -1.85
CA MET A 452 -1.96 11.08 -2.43
C MET A 452 -3.15 11.18 -1.46
N CYS A 453 -3.51 10.06 -0.81
CA CYS A 453 -4.58 10.02 0.18
C CYS A 453 -4.22 10.79 1.46
N LYS A 454 -2.97 10.68 1.93
CA LYS A 454 -2.49 11.49 3.05
C LYS A 454 -2.67 12.98 2.77
N VAL A 455 -2.15 13.45 1.64
CA VAL A 455 -2.25 14.87 1.25
C VAL A 455 -3.70 15.33 1.14
N GLY A 456 -4.58 14.47 0.60
CA GLY A 456 -6.01 14.76 0.53
C GLY A 456 -6.67 14.87 1.91
N ALA A 457 -6.35 13.95 2.82
CA ALA A 457 -6.86 13.98 4.19
C ALA A 457 -6.36 15.21 4.95
N ASP A 458 -5.07 15.53 4.84
CA ASP A 458 -4.46 16.71 5.43
C ASP A 458 -5.14 18.00 4.91
N ALA A 459 -5.39 18.10 3.60
CA ALA A 459 -6.07 19.24 2.98
C ALA A 459 -7.48 19.46 3.56
N VAL A 460 -8.24 18.38 3.77
CA VAL A 460 -9.59 18.47 4.38
C VAL A 460 -9.50 18.96 5.81
N VAL A 461 -8.59 18.40 6.63
CA VAL A 461 -8.45 18.79 8.05
C VAL A 461 -7.94 20.22 8.19
N GLU A 462 -7.00 20.66 7.35
CA GLU A 462 -6.51 22.05 7.34
C GLU A 462 -7.62 23.04 6.93
N HIS A 463 -8.45 22.67 5.95
CA HIS A 463 -9.57 23.50 5.52
C HIS A 463 -10.68 23.57 6.60
N ASN A 464 -10.95 22.44 7.25
CA ASN A 464 -11.97 22.32 8.30
C ASN A 464 -11.53 21.29 9.37
N ALA A 465 -10.97 21.79 10.47
CA ALA A 465 -10.46 20.95 11.56
C ALA A 465 -11.54 20.09 12.27
N LYS A 466 -12.83 20.31 12.00
CA LYS A 466 -13.94 19.48 12.52
C LYS A 466 -14.37 18.39 11.55
N ALA A 467 -13.91 18.43 10.31
CA ALA A 467 -14.26 17.43 9.31
C ALA A 467 -13.58 16.10 9.63
N ARG A 468 -14.25 15.00 9.27
CA ARG A 468 -13.65 13.68 9.14
C ARG A 468 -13.47 13.41 7.66
N PRO A 469 -12.23 13.38 7.16
CA PRO A 469 -11.97 13.12 5.74
C PRO A 469 -12.58 11.78 5.30
N TYR A 470 -13.17 11.77 4.12
CA TYR A 470 -13.59 10.55 3.46
C TYR A 470 -12.79 10.41 2.15
N MET A 471 -11.63 9.78 2.26
CA MET A 471 -10.84 9.43 1.09
C MET A 471 -11.22 8.02 0.65
N VAL A 472 -11.50 7.84 -0.64
CA VAL A 472 -11.66 6.53 -1.28
C VAL A 472 -10.52 6.38 -2.27
N CYS A 473 -9.84 5.24 -2.28
CA CYS A 473 -8.70 5.02 -3.16
C CYS A 473 -8.78 3.67 -3.86
N ARG A 474 -8.56 3.65 -5.17
CA ARG A 474 -8.54 2.41 -5.95
C ARG A 474 -7.29 1.59 -5.67
N SER A 475 -6.13 2.23 -5.68
CA SER A 475 -4.85 1.61 -5.35
C SER A 475 -4.49 1.81 -3.87
N GLY A 476 -3.37 1.25 -3.45
CA GLY A 476 -2.85 1.42 -2.10
C GLY A 476 -1.68 0.50 -1.81
N SER A 477 -0.84 0.96 -0.88
CA SER A 477 0.19 0.14 -0.25
C SER A 477 -0.22 -0.24 1.18
N ALA A 478 0.59 -1.07 1.83
CA ALA A 478 0.52 -1.22 3.29
C ALA A 478 0.48 0.17 3.95
N GLY A 479 -0.39 0.37 4.94
CA GLY A 479 -0.58 1.65 5.61
C GLY A 479 -1.64 2.58 5.00
N ILE A 480 -2.23 2.25 3.85
CA ILE A 480 -3.29 3.06 3.22
C ILE A 480 -4.51 3.25 4.14
N GLN A 481 -4.80 2.29 5.01
CA GLN A 481 -5.90 2.34 5.97
C GLN A 481 -5.89 3.57 6.88
N ARG A 482 -4.74 4.21 7.06
CA ARG A 482 -4.60 5.44 7.86
C ARG A 482 -5.40 6.61 7.29
N TYR A 483 -5.62 6.61 5.98
CA TYR A 483 -6.15 7.77 5.26
C TYR A 483 -7.40 7.44 4.45
N ALA A 484 -7.50 6.23 3.90
CA ALA A 484 -8.51 5.91 2.90
C ALA A 484 -9.23 4.59 3.16
N GLN A 485 -10.49 4.56 2.72
CA GLN A 485 -11.22 3.35 2.41
C GLN A 485 -10.89 2.93 0.97
N THR A 486 -10.90 1.64 0.69
CA THR A 486 -10.66 1.11 -0.66
C THR A 486 -11.89 0.38 -1.19
N TRP A 487 -11.93 0.16 -2.51
CA TRP A 487 -12.95 -0.71 -3.14
C TRP A 487 -12.27 -1.72 -4.06
N CYS A 488 -13.01 -2.71 -4.55
CA CYS A 488 -12.48 -3.80 -5.37
C CYS A 488 -12.17 -3.40 -6.84
N GLY A 489 -12.11 -2.10 -7.15
CA GLY A 489 -11.83 -1.61 -8.51
C GLY A 489 -12.92 -1.97 -9.53
N ASP A 490 -12.52 -2.13 -10.80
CA ASP A 490 -13.42 -2.29 -11.93
C ASP A 490 -13.66 -3.78 -12.25
N ASN A 491 -14.49 -4.45 -11.47
CA ASN A 491 -14.89 -5.82 -11.73
C ASN A 491 -16.23 -5.90 -12.50
N TYR A 492 -16.54 -7.06 -13.06
CA TYR A 492 -17.83 -7.29 -13.72
C TYR A 492 -18.96 -7.45 -12.71
N THR A 493 -20.13 -6.89 -13.02
CA THR A 493 -21.37 -7.15 -12.29
C THR A 493 -21.86 -8.56 -12.61
N SER A 494 -21.58 -9.53 -11.73
CA SER A 494 -21.96 -10.92 -11.89
C SER A 494 -22.08 -11.64 -10.55
N TRP A 495 -22.80 -12.76 -10.52
CA TRP A 495 -22.86 -13.65 -9.35
C TRP A 495 -21.48 -14.19 -8.96
N LYS A 496 -20.59 -14.40 -9.95
CA LYS A 496 -19.21 -14.81 -9.72
C LYS A 496 -18.44 -13.73 -8.97
N SER A 497 -18.52 -12.48 -9.42
CA SER A 497 -17.87 -11.34 -8.74
C SER A 497 -18.42 -11.17 -7.32
N LEU A 498 -19.74 -11.22 -7.11
CA LEU A 498 -20.33 -11.14 -5.79
C LEU A 498 -19.79 -12.23 -4.84
N LYS A 499 -19.71 -13.49 -5.32
CA LYS A 499 -19.17 -14.61 -4.54
C LYS A 499 -17.73 -14.37 -4.10
N TYR A 500 -16.86 -13.96 -5.01
CA TYR A 500 -15.43 -13.82 -4.74
C TYR A 500 -15.06 -12.46 -4.12
N ASN A 501 -15.91 -11.44 -4.21
CA ASN A 501 -15.71 -10.19 -3.48
C ASN A 501 -15.71 -10.40 -1.95
N ILE A 502 -16.44 -11.42 -1.44
CA ILE A 502 -16.40 -11.74 -0.01
C ILE A 502 -14.98 -12.07 0.46
N PRO A 503 -14.28 -13.09 -0.08
CA PRO A 503 -12.90 -13.37 0.32
C PRO A 503 -11.91 -12.27 -0.07
N ILE A 504 -12.14 -11.51 -1.14
CA ILE A 504 -11.29 -10.36 -1.51
C ILE A 504 -11.33 -9.31 -0.39
N ILE A 505 -12.53 -8.89 0.04
CA ILE A 505 -12.69 -7.85 1.07
C ILE A 505 -12.23 -8.33 2.44
N THR A 506 -12.54 -9.57 2.81
CA THR A 506 -12.18 -10.12 4.13
C THR A 506 -10.72 -10.54 4.26
N GLY A 507 -10.01 -10.68 3.14
CA GLY A 507 -8.58 -11.01 3.10
C GLY A 507 -7.65 -9.80 2.95
N MET A 508 -8.24 -8.61 2.79
CA MET A 508 -7.51 -7.36 2.52
C MET A 508 -6.95 -6.74 3.82
#